data_73f490bc8797b97b16a8764abc18c21c
#
_entry.id   73f490bc8797b97b16a8764abc18c21c
#
_cell.length_a   1.000
_cell.length_b   1.000
_cell.length_c   1.000
_cell.angle_alpha   90.00
_cell.angle_beta   90.00
_cell.angle_gamma   90.00
#
_symmetry.space_group_name_H-M   'P 1'
#
loop_
_entity.id
_entity.type
_entity.pdbx_description
1 polymer ?
#
loop_
_entity_poly.entity_id
_entity_poly.type
_entity_poly.pdbx_seq_one_letter_code
_entity_poly.pdbx_strand_id
1 'polypeptide(L)'
;MKRARLSAIFGLALASLPPLGFEHEALAAGPDPAAEAQSLLNKLDAPETRSLVQEPVAKAKAAQQRAQSARGAGDLQHATELDALALTWAKVADDLVRTAESEKKLAETQKAVADLEQKAVRTQALIEQTIARRGRAEMNLNQASPAASATGKPSKEAGKVQPAAVKAKPSQPAVKK
;
A
#
# COMPACT_ATOMS: atom_id res chain seq x y z
N MET A 1 -1.89 18.89 35.65
CA MET A 1 -1.51 18.88 34.22
C MET A 1 -0.18 19.61 34.06
N LYS A 2 0.94 18.87 34.03
CA LYS A 2 2.32 19.43 33.96
C LYS A 2 2.81 19.29 32.52
N ARG A 3 3.01 20.43 31.84
CA ARG A 3 3.59 20.48 30.48
C ARG A 3 5.11 20.45 30.63
N ALA A 4 5.74 19.37 30.20
CA ALA A 4 7.19 19.26 30.06
C ALA A 4 7.62 19.94 28.75
N ARG A 5 8.44 21.00 28.87
CA ARG A 5 9.11 21.67 27.76
C ARG A 5 10.43 20.96 27.51
N LEU A 6 10.55 20.27 26.35
CA LEU A 6 11.84 19.78 25.85
C LEU A 6 12.50 20.89 25.04
N SER A 7 13.56 21.48 25.61
CA SER A 7 14.48 22.38 24.91
C SER A 7 15.54 21.53 24.20
N ALA A 8 15.49 21.48 22.87
CA ALA A 8 16.53 20.87 22.04
C ALA A 8 17.65 21.94 21.83
N ILE A 9 18.83 21.64 22.36
CA ILE A 9 20.06 22.41 22.17
C ILE A 9 20.64 22.02 20.80
N PHE A 10 20.60 22.96 19.85
CA PHE A 10 21.23 22.81 18.55
C PHE A 10 22.72 23.21 18.69
N GLY A 11 23.60 22.23 18.77
CA GLY A 11 25.05 22.41 18.74
C GLY A 11 25.52 22.70 17.31
N LEU A 12 25.96 23.93 17.09
CA LEU A 12 26.57 24.40 15.84
C LEU A 12 28.03 23.94 15.79
N ALA A 13 28.33 22.82 15.09
CA ALA A 13 29.70 22.39 14.81
C ALA A 13 30.19 23.10 13.53
N LEU A 14 31.08 24.10 13.70
CA LEU A 14 31.81 24.69 12.60
C LEU A 14 32.90 23.72 12.15
N ALA A 15 32.64 22.95 11.09
CA ALA A 15 33.62 22.09 10.44
C ALA A 15 34.43 22.95 9.44
N SER A 16 35.75 23.00 9.63
CA SER A 16 36.75 23.61 8.75
C SER A 16 36.68 22.96 7.35
N LEU A 17 36.37 23.77 6.34
CA LEU A 17 36.40 23.41 4.92
C LEU A 17 37.87 23.29 4.47
N PRO A 18 38.26 22.16 3.87
CA PRO A 18 39.51 22.05 3.14
C PRO A 18 39.47 22.86 1.85
N PRO A 19 40.62 23.34 1.32
CA PRO A 19 40.66 24.15 0.11
C PRO A 19 40.21 23.30 -1.06
N LEU A 20 39.17 23.76 -1.77
CA LEU A 20 38.68 23.19 -3.00
C LEU A 20 39.75 23.34 -4.08
N GLY A 21 40.54 22.28 -4.27
CA GLY A 21 41.24 22.04 -5.52
C GLY A 21 40.18 21.86 -6.60
N PHE A 22 40.10 22.79 -7.54
CA PHE A 22 39.34 22.62 -8.77
C PHE A 22 40.05 21.54 -9.63
N GLU A 23 39.94 20.29 -9.22
CA GLU A 23 40.10 19.19 -10.16
C GLU A 23 38.92 19.29 -11.13
N HIS A 24 39.22 19.64 -12.37
CA HIS A 24 38.29 19.45 -13.49
C HIS A 24 38.03 17.95 -13.61
N GLU A 25 37.18 17.42 -12.72
CA GLU A 25 36.54 16.15 -13.03
C GLU A 25 35.83 16.34 -14.37
N ALA A 26 36.35 15.64 -15.36
CA ALA A 26 35.67 15.45 -16.62
C ALA A 26 34.24 15.01 -16.25
N LEU A 27 33.29 15.91 -16.39
CA LEU A 27 31.88 15.67 -16.22
C LEU A 27 31.59 14.44 -17.05
N ALA A 28 31.52 13.27 -16.42
CA ALA A 28 30.99 12.09 -17.06
C ALA A 28 29.67 12.51 -17.68
N ALA A 29 29.60 12.49 -19.01
CA ALA A 29 28.43 12.95 -19.75
C ALA A 29 27.22 12.19 -19.17
N GLY A 30 26.42 12.91 -18.39
CA GLY A 30 25.19 12.38 -17.86
C GLY A 30 24.31 11.87 -19.02
N PRO A 31 23.32 11.06 -18.76
CA PRO A 31 22.44 10.57 -19.80
C PRO A 31 21.91 11.76 -20.62
N ASP A 32 21.93 11.61 -21.94
CA ASP A 32 21.46 12.65 -22.87
C ASP A 32 20.00 13.02 -22.51
N PRO A 33 19.74 14.31 -22.13
CA PRO A 33 18.41 14.73 -21.71
C PRO A 33 17.37 14.55 -22.82
N ALA A 34 17.75 14.62 -24.09
CA ALA A 34 16.83 14.38 -25.19
C ALA A 34 16.40 12.90 -25.25
N ALA A 35 17.35 11.96 -25.11
CA ALA A 35 17.07 10.53 -25.11
C ALA A 35 16.24 10.11 -23.88
N GLU A 36 16.56 10.65 -22.69
CA GLU A 36 15.80 10.39 -21.47
C GLU A 36 14.37 10.91 -21.58
N ALA A 37 14.17 12.14 -22.08
CA ALA A 37 12.85 12.71 -22.30
C ALA A 37 12.02 11.87 -23.27
N GLN A 38 12.62 11.42 -24.38
CA GLN A 38 11.94 10.57 -25.37
C GLN A 38 11.54 9.22 -24.77
N SER A 39 12.40 8.61 -23.96
CA SER A 39 12.11 7.35 -23.27
C SER A 39 10.92 7.48 -22.32
N LEU A 40 10.87 8.56 -21.51
CA LEU A 40 9.76 8.86 -20.63
C LEU A 40 8.46 9.10 -21.41
N LEU A 41 8.50 9.89 -22.48
CA LEU A 41 7.32 10.18 -23.30
C LEU A 41 6.74 8.91 -23.95
N ASN A 42 7.60 8.00 -24.41
CA ASN A 42 7.15 6.72 -24.95
C ASN A 42 6.45 5.85 -23.90
N LYS A 43 6.96 5.86 -22.66
CA LYS A 43 6.35 5.15 -21.53
C LYS A 43 4.99 5.74 -21.14
N LEU A 44 4.82 7.04 -21.26
CA LEU A 44 3.61 7.77 -20.89
C LEU A 44 2.50 7.75 -21.95
N ASP A 45 2.75 7.22 -23.14
CA ASP A 45 1.75 7.17 -24.23
C ASP A 45 0.69 6.07 -24.05
N ALA A 46 0.65 5.41 -22.89
CA ALA A 46 -0.37 4.43 -22.54
C ALA A 46 -1.78 5.10 -22.47
N PRO A 47 -2.83 4.44 -23.01
CA PRO A 47 -4.17 5.04 -23.09
C PRO A 47 -4.77 5.41 -21.73
N GLU A 48 -4.43 4.65 -20.69
CA GLU A 48 -4.95 4.85 -19.33
C GLU A 48 -4.42 6.13 -18.64
N THR A 49 -3.20 6.55 -18.98
CA THR A 49 -2.53 7.71 -18.37
C THR A 49 -2.70 8.99 -19.20
N ARG A 50 -3.05 8.85 -20.48
CA ARG A 50 -3.07 9.95 -21.45
C ARG A 50 -3.90 11.17 -21.02
N SER A 51 -5.05 10.95 -20.39
CA SER A 51 -5.91 12.07 -19.94
C SER A 51 -5.30 12.87 -18.79
N LEU A 52 -4.53 12.21 -17.92
CA LEU A 52 -3.88 12.84 -16.76
C LEU A 52 -2.68 13.69 -17.13
N VAL A 53 -1.95 13.27 -18.18
CA VAL A 53 -0.65 13.85 -18.53
C VAL A 53 -0.67 14.62 -19.85
N GLN A 54 -1.83 14.85 -20.43
CA GLN A 54 -1.96 15.47 -21.76
C GLN A 54 -1.23 16.81 -21.85
N GLU A 55 -1.36 17.68 -20.87
CA GLU A 55 -0.74 19.01 -20.88
C GLU A 55 0.79 18.93 -20.74
N PRO A 56 1.38 18.27 -19.71
CA PRO A 56 2.83 18.21 -19.60
C PRO A 56 3.48 17.44 -20.75
N VAL A 57 2.85 16.39 -21.29
CA VAL A 57 3.33 15.68 -22.47
C VAL A 57 3.33 16.58 -23.71
N ALA A 58 2.29 17.38 -23.91
CA ALA A 58 2.26 18.34 -25.01
C ALA A 58 3.37 19.40 -24.90
N LYS A 59 3.62 19.91 -23.68
CA LYS A 59 4.72 20.85 -23.43
C LYS A 59 6.09 20.22 -23.66
N ALA A 60 6.29 18.98 -23.23
CA ALA A 60 7.53 18.25 -23.48
C ALA A 60 7.78 18.05 -24.98
N LYS A 61 6.78 17.60 -25.74
CA LYS A 61 6.87 17.43 -27.21
C LYS A 61 7.14 18.75 -27.91
N ALA A 62 6.49 19.84 -27.49
CA ALA A 62 6.72 21.17 -28.07
C ALA A 62 8.16 21.66 -27.78
N ALA A 63 8.71 21.40 -26.60
CA ALA A 63 10.09 21.74 -26.27
C ALA A 63 11.07 20.92 -27.13
N GLN A 64 10.84 19.62 -27.33
CA GLN A 64 11.65 18.78 -28.22
C GLN A 64 11.64 19.28 -29.68
N GLN A 65 10.47 19.66 -30.20
CA GLN A 65 10.38 20.22 -31.57
C GLN A 65 11.20 21.51 -31.71
N ARG A 66 11.13 22.40 -30.70
CA ARG A 66 11.92 23.63 -30.68
C ARG A 66 13.42 23.32 -30.59
N ALA A 67 13.81 22.32 -29.77
CA ALA A 67 15.20 21.88 -29.70
C ALA A 67 15.74 21.38 -31.03
N GLN A 68 14.94 20.59 -31.78
CA GLN A 68 15.29 20.16 -33.12
C GLN A 68 15.43 21.33 -34.09
N SER A 69 14.54 22.32 -34.02
CA SER A 69 14.65 23.54 -34.85
C SER A 69 15.91 24.34 -34.52
N ALA A 70 16.25 24.51 -33.24
CA ALA A 70 17.47 25.20 -32.80
C ALA A 70 18.73 24.47 -33.30
N ARG A 71 18.77 23.12 -33.25
CA ARG A 71 19.87 22.32 -33.83
C ARG A 71 19.98 22.53 -35.33
N GLY A 72 18.86 22.57 -36.05
CA GLY A 72 18.84 22.85 -37.48
C GLY A 72 19.35 24.25 -37.83
N ALA A 73 19.20 25.22 -36.92
CA ALA A 73 19.74 26.57 -37.05
C ALA A 73 21.20 26.70 -36.58
N GLY A 74 21.81 25.63 -36.05
CA GLY A 74 23.19 25.66 -35.50
C GLY A 74 23.29 26.17 -34.08
N ASP A 75 22.18 26.50 -33.41
CA ASP A 75 22.15 26.98 -32.01
C ASP A 75 22.09 25.79 -31.05
N LEU A 76 23.26 25.18 -30.82
CA LEU A 76 23.40 23.99 -29.99
C LEU A 76 23.16 24.29 -28.49
N GLN A 77 23.50 25.47 -28.04
CA GLN A 77 23.30 25.85 -26.65
C GLN A 77 21.82 25.94 -26.31
N HIS A 78 21.05 26.65 -27.11
CA HIS A 78 19.61 26.78 -26.91
C HIS A 78 18.89 25.42 -27.10
N ALA A 79 19.38 24.57 -28.02
CA ALA A 79 18.85 23.23 -28.19
C ALA A 79 19.01 22.39 -26.90
N THR A 80 20.18 22.45 -26.26
CA THR A 80 20.43 21.72 -25.00
C THR A 80 19.52 22.19 -23.85
N GLU A 81 19.29 23.49 -23.74
CA GLU A 81 18.38 24.07 -22.76
C GLU A 81 16.93 23.61 -22.99
N LEU A 82 16.50 23.56 -24.24
CA LEU A 82 15.17 23.06 -24.63
C LEU A 82 15.00 21.56 -24.39
N ASP A 83 16.05 20.75 -24.56
CA ASP A 83 16.02 19.33 -24.21
C ASP A 83 15.90 19.12 -22.70
N ALA A 84 16.64 19.91 -21.92
CA ALA A 84 16.50 19.88 -20.46
C ALA A 84 15.08 20.28 -20.01
N LEU A 85 14.48 21.28 -20.70
CA LEU A 85 13.09 21.66 -20.46
C LEU A 85 12.11 20.54 -20.83
N ALA A 86 12.33 19.87 -21.95
CA ALA A 86 11.51 18.74 -22.37
C ALA A 86 11.57 17.60 -21.36
N LEU A 87 12.77 17.28 -20.86
CA LEU A 87 12.97 16.29 -19.81
C LEU A 87 12.24 16.69 -18.53
N THR A 88 12.30 17.95 -18.13
CA THR A 88 11.58 18.43 -16.94
C THR A 88 10.08 18.21 -17.07
N TRP A 89 9.47 18.55 -18.20
CA TRP A 89 8.04 18.31 -18.44
C TRP A 89 7.71 16.82 -18.51
N ALA A 90 8.58 15.99 -19.07
CA ALA A 90 8.40 14.55 -19.09
C ALA A 90 8.44 13.94 -17.68
N LYS A 91 9.33 14.42 -16.81
CA LYS A 91 9.38 14.01 -15.40
C LYS A 91 8.13 14.45 -14.63
N VAL A 92 7.66 15.66 -14.83
CA VAL A 92 6.38 16.12 -14.25
C VAL A 92 5.22 15.20 -14.65
N ALA A 93 5.17 14.78 -15.91
CA ALA A 93 4.16 13.83 -16.37
C ALA A 93 4.28 12.45 -15.68
N ASP A 94 5.50 11.91 -15.55
CA ASP A 94 5.74 10.64 -14.84
C ASP A 94 5.33 10.72 -13.35
N ASP A 95 5.65 11.84 -12.70
CA ASP A 95 5.28 12.08 -11.31
C ASP A 95 3.76 12.17 -11.10
N LEU A 96 3.03 12.79 -12.04
CA LEU A 96 1.57 12.81 -12.01
C LEU A 96 0.95 11.41 -12.11
N VAL A 97 1.50 10.56 -12.99
CA VAL A 97 1.05 9.15 -13.09
C VAL A 97 1.32 8.40 -11.79
N ARG A 98 2.53 8.51 -11.24
CA ARG A 98 2.88 7.85 -9.97
C ARG A 98 2.01 8.32 -8.82
N THR A 99 1.68 9.60 -8.78
CA THR A 99 0.78 10.16 -7.76
C THR A 99 -0.60 9.55 -7.89
N ALA A 100 -1.18 9.53 -9.10
CA ALA A 100 -2.49 8.93 -9.33
C ALA A 100 -2.53 7.43 -9.00
N GLU A 101 -1.48 6.68 -9.34
CA GLU A 101 -1.36 5.26 -8.95
C GLU A 101 -1.29 5.08 -7.43
N SER A 102 -0.56 5.97 -6.74
CA SER A 102 -0.44 5.93 -5.29
C SER A 102 -1.76 6.24 -4.60
N GLU A 103 -2.51 7.23 -5.10
CA GLU A 103 -3.85 7.57 -4.62
C GLU A 103 -4.83 6.40 -4.82
N LYS A 104 -4.78 5.75 -5.99
CA LYS A 104 -5.58 4.56 -6.25
C LYS A 104 -5.28 3.43 -5.27
N LYS A 105 -4.00 3.11 -5.05
CA LYS A 105 -3.58 2.10 -4.07
C LYS A 105 -4.00 2.47 -2.65
N LEU A 106 -3.92 3.75 -2.29
CA LEU A 106 -4.37 4.23 -0.99
C LEU A 106 -5.88 4.01 -0.82
N ALA A 107 -6.69 4.36 -1.81
CA ALA A 107 -8.13 4.13 -1.78
C ALA A 107 -8.49 2.63 -1.69
N GLU A 108 -7.78 1.78 -2.42
CA GLU A 108 -7.95 0.31 -2.34
C GLU A 108 -7.60 -0.24 -0.94
N THR A 109 -6.49 0.23 -0.36
CA THR A 109 -6.11 -0.19 1.00
C THR A 109 -7.07 0.30 2.06
N GLN A 110 -7.54 1.55 1.97
CA GLN A 110 -8.56 2.08 2.87
C GLN A 110 -9.85 1.27 2.82
N LYS A 111 -10.29 0.88 1.62
CA LYS A 111 -11.45 0.01 1.45
C LYS A 111 -11.22 -1.37 2.08
N ALA A 112 -10.05 -1.96 1.86
CA ALA A 112 -9.71 -3.25 2.46
C ALA A 112 -9.69 -3.19 4.00
N VAL A 113 -9.16 -2.11 4.57
CA VAL A 113 -9.17 -1.89 6.02
C VAL A 113 -10.61 -1.79 6.55
N ALA A 114 -11.46 -0.98 5.91
CA ALA A 114 -12.86 -0.86 6.31
C ALA A 114 -13.61 -2.21 6.24
N ASP A 115 -13.35 -3.02 5.20
CA ASP A 115 -13.93 -4.36 5.08
C ASP A 115 -13.45 -5.30 6.20
N LEU A 116 -12.18 -5.21 6.60
CA LEU A 116 -11.63 -6.00 7.71
C LEU A 116 -12.20 -5.57 9.06
N GLU A 117 -12.33 -4.27 9.31
CA GLU A 117 -12.97 -3.73 10.52
C GLU A 117 -14.42 -4.21 10.64
N GLN A 118 -15.18 -4.17 9.55
CA GLN A 118 -16.56 -4.66 9.54
C GLN A 118 -16.62 -6.17 9.83
N LYS A 119 -15.68 -6.97 9.29
CA LYS A 119 -15.58 -8.40 9.58
C LYS A 119 -15.22 -8.64 11.05
N ALA A 120 -14.29 -7.86 11.60
CA ALA A 120 -13.90 -7.96 13.01
C ALA A 120 -15.09 -7.68 13.95
N VAL A 121 -15.86 -6.62 13.71
CA VAL A 121 -17.07 -6.31 14.48
C VAL A 121 -18.10 -7.43 14.40
N ARG A 122 -18.35 -7.99 13.21
CA ARG A 122 -19.28 -9.13 13.06
C ARG A 122 -18.79 -10.37 13.81
N THR A 123 -17.49 -10.65 13.73
CA THR A 123 -16.89 -11.79 14.43
C THR A 123 -17.00 -11.62 15.95
N GLN A 124 -16.74 -10.43 16.47
CA GLN A 124 -16.89 -10.13 17.87
C GLN A 124 -18.34 -10.31 18.34
N ALA A 125 -19.33 -9.81 17.60
CA ALA A 125 -20.74 -10.01 17.91
C ALA A 125 -21.13 -11.51 17.93
N LEU A 126 -20.58 -12.32 17.01
CA LEU A 126 -20.81 -13.78 17.00
C LEU A 126 -20.17 -14.45 18.22
N ILE A 127 -18.98 -14.03 18.63
CA ILE A 127 -18.32 -14.54 19.85
C ILE A 127 -19.19 -14.23 21.08
N GLU A 128 -19.62 -13.00 21.23
CA GLU A 128 -20.52 -12.60 22.35
C GLU A 128 -21.82 -13.41 22.37
N GLN A 129 -22.41 -13.61 21.18
CA GLN A 129 -23.61 -14.44 21.05
C GLN A 129 -23.36 -15.91 21.46
N THR A 130 -22.21 -16.47 21.07
CA THR A 130 -21.86 -17.85 21.42
C THR A 130 -21.60 -18.00 22.93
N ILE A 131 -20.91 -17.03 23.54
CA ILE A 131 -20.69 -16.98 24.98
C ILE A 131 -22.04 -16.91 25.74
N ALA A 132 -22.94 -16.04 25.29
CA ALA A 132 -24.27 -15.91 25.90
C ALA A 132 -25.11 -17.19 25.75
N ARG A 133 -25.04 -17.87 24.59
CA ARG A 133 -25.72 -19.18 24.38
C ARG A 133 -25.14 -20.25 25.31
N ARG A 134 -23.81 -20.32 25.42
CA ARG A 134 -23.13 -21.24 26.31
C ARG A 134 -23.54 -21.03 27.77
N GLY A 135 -23.53 -19.79 28.25
CA GLY A 135 -23.95 -19.45 29.62
C GLY A 135 -25.39 -19.85 29.91
N ARG A 136 -26.32 -19.67 28.95
CA ARG A 136 -27.71 -20.14 29.10
C ARG A 136 -27.78 -21.67 29.15
N ALA A 137 -27.03 -22.39 28.33
CA ALA A 137 -26.99 -23.82 28.33
C ALA A 137 -26.45 -24.39 29.65
N GLU A 138 -25.38 -23.77 30.19
CA GLU A 138 -24.81 -24.13 31.50
C GLU A 138 -25.79 -23.88 32.65
N MET A 139 -26.51 -22.74 32.63
CA MET A 139 -27.58 -22.48 33.62
C MET A 139 -28.70 -23.48 33.55
N ASN A 140 -29.17 -23.85 32.33
CA ASN A 140 -30.22 -24.85 32.14
C ASN A 140 -29.75 -26.23 32.62
N LEU A 141 -28.50 -26.59 32.38
CA LEU A 141 -27.93 -27.87 32.87
C LEU A 141 -27.90 -27.91 34.40
N ASN A 142 -27.44 -26.79 35.03
CA ASN A 142 -27.40 -26.69 36.49
C ASN A 142 -28.78 -26.72 37.14
N GLN A 143 -29.81 -26.19 36.47
CA GLN A 143 -31.20 -26.24 36.94
C GLN A 143 -31.82 -27.65 36.77
N ALA A 144 -31.45 -28.37 35.71
CA ALA A 144 -31.94 -29.74 35.47
C ALA A 144 -31.27 -30.79 36.38
N SER A 145 -30.01 -30.54 36.79
CA SER A 145 -29.20 -31.44 37.61
C SER A 145 -29.84 -31.75 39.01
N PRO A 146 -30.38 -30.79 39.76
CA PRO A 146 -31.01 -31.10 41.08
C PRO A 146 -32.31 -31.88 40.92
N ALA A 147 -33.08 -31.76 39.83
CA ALA A 147 -34.28 -32.52 39.58
C ALA A 147 -34.02 -33.99 39.30
N ALA A 148 -32.88 -34.31 38.66
CA ALA A 148 -32.47 -35.68 38.39
C ALA A 148 -32.01 -36.44 39.65
N SER A 149 -31.55 -35.74 40.68
CA SER A 149 -31.08 -36.32 41.94
C SER A 149 -32.26 -36.68 42.87
N ALA A 150 -33.46 -36.12 42.63
CA ALA A 150 -34.66 -36.36 43.47
C ALA A 150 -35.48 -37.58 43.05
N THR A 151 -35.26 -38.20 41.92
CA THR A 151 -35.97 -39.38 41.40
C THR A 151 -35.11 -40.64 41.36
N GLY A 152 -34.14 -40.76 42.26
CA GLY A 152 -33.22 -41.90 42.32
C GLY A 152 -33.90 -43.19 42.84
N LYS A 153 -34.57 -43.95 41.97
CA LYS A 153 -34.71 -45.39 42.13
C LYS A 153 -33.66 -46.05 41.24
N PRO A 154 -32.82 -46.95 41.76
CA PRO A 154 -31.80 -47.62 40.92
C PRO A 154 -32.47 -48.68 40.06
N SER A 155 -32.69 -48.41 38.80
CA SER A 155 -32.96 -49.45 37.81
C SER A 155 -31.62 -49.96 37.29
N LYS A 156 -31.25 -51.16 37.75
CA LYS A 156 -30.21 -51.98 37.13
C LYS A 156 -30.68 -52.42 35.77
N GLU A 157 -30.16 -51.83 34.73
CA GLU A 157 -30.13 -52.51 33.45
C GLU A 157 -28.86 -52.09 32.68
N ALA A 158 -28.03 -53.11 32.48
CA ALA A 158 -26.77 -53.03 31.76
C ALA A 158 -27.06 -52.91 30.27
N GLY A 159 -26.87 -51.70 29.73
CA GLY A 159 -26.86 -51.44 28.30
C GLY A 159 -25.49 -50.99 27.87
N LYS A 160 -24.71 -51.92 27.31
CA LYS A 160 -23.40 -51.76 26.71
C LYS A 160 -23.54 -50.91 25.45
N VAL A 161 -23.31 -49.60 25.48
CA VAL A 161 -23.28 -48.76 24.31
C VAL A 161 -21.81 -48.49 23.94
N GLN A 162 -21.42 -49.06 22.82
CA GLN A 162 -20.15 -48.82 22.15
C GLN A 162 -20.06 -47.35 21.67
N PRO A 163 -18.96 -46.62 21.88
CA PRO A 163 -18.78 -45.26 21.30
C PRO A 163 -18.46 -45.43 19.81
N ALA A 164 -19.35 -44.94 18.95
CA ALA A 164 -19.08 -44.76 17.54
C ALA A 164 -18.05 -43.66 17.32
N ALA A 165 -16.91 -44.04 16.78
CA ALA A 165 -15.84 -43.14 16.37
C ALA A 165 -16.32 -42.27 15.19
N VAL A 166 -16.60 -40.99 15.46
CA VAL A 166 -16.83 -40.01 14.42
C VAL A 166 -15.46 -39.56 13.88
N LYS A 167 -15.09 -40.13 12.71
CA LYS A 167 -13.96 -39.64 11.91
C LYS A 167 -14.28 -38.26 11.34
N ALA A 168 -13.77 -37.21 11.94
CA ALA A 168 -13.75 -35.89 11.34
C ALA A 168 -12.73 -35.89 10.19
N LYS A 169 -13.20 -35.71 8.97
CA LYS A 169 -12.42 -35.56 7.76
C LYS A 169 -12.07 -34.04 7.64
N PRO A 170 -10.80 -33.63 7.63
CA PRO A 170 -10.45 -32.24 7.37
C PRO A 170 -10.61 -31.95 5.88
N SER A 171 -11.52 -31.04 5.52
CA SER A 171 -11.63 -30.45 4.19
C SER A 171 -10.52 -29.42 4.00
N GLN A 172 -9.56 -29.72 3.13
CA GLN A 172 -8.59 -28.74 2.64
C GLN A 172 -9.26 -27.78 1.65
N PRO A 173 -9.01 -26.46 1.73
CA PRO A 173 -9.41 -25.54 0.68
C PRO A 173 -8.46 -25.68 -0.51
N ALA A 174 -9.02 -25.95 -1.69
CA ALA A 174 -8.32 -26.00 -2.97
C ALA A 174 -7.83 -24.59 -3.36
N VAL A 175 -6.52 -24.41 -3.39
CA VAL A 175 -5.87 -23.26 -4.02
C VAL A 175 -5.90 -23.48 -5.52
N LYS A 176 -6.71 -22.71 -6.25
CA LYS A 176 -6.62 -22.60 -7.72
C LYS A 176 -5.54 -21.59 -8.09
N LYS A 177 -4.60 -22.04 -8.91
CA LYS A 177 -3.62 -21.24 -9.64
C LYS A 177 -4.30 -20.35 -10.69
#